data_c49a21c79270e77ec01bd482416c41d6
#
_entry.id   c49a21c79270e77ec01bd482416c41d6
#
_cell.length_a   1.000
_cell.length_b   1.000
_cell.length_c   1.000
_cell.angle_alpha   90.00
_cell.angle_beta   90.00
_cell.angle_gamma   90.00
#
_symmetry.space_group_name_H-M   'P 1'
#
loop_
_entity.id
_entity.type
_entity.pdbx_description
1 polymer ?
#
loop_
_entity_poly.entity_id
_entity_poly.type
_entity_poly.pdbx_seq_one_letter_code
_entity_poly.pdbx_strand_id
1 'polypeptide(L)'
;MITVQNLAIQFGKRVLYKDVNLKFTHGNIYGIIGANGAGKSTFLRAISGDLEPNKGTVEMGPGERLSVLEQDHFKYDDFRVMDTVLMGHQPLWENMKERERLYAKPEMTEEDGNLAAELELKFAEMNGWEAESNAAQLLQNLGVKEDRHDKLVGELSNTEKVRVMLAKALFGNPDNLLLDEPSNDLDLDTVEWLEDYLSNIEQTVLVVSHDRHFLDAVSTQTVDIDFGKITMFAGNYSFWYESSQLALRQAQNQKMKAEEKKKQLEEFIRRFSANVAKSKQTTSRKKMLEKLNVEEIRPSSRKYPGIIFQMDREPGNQILEVEGLKACDEDGTVLFDHVNFNIEKGEKVVFLSHNPKAMTALFEIINGNRKADAGDYKWGVTITTAYLPLDNTEFFQSDKNLVDWLSQYGPGNEVAMKGYLGRMLFSGEEVLKKVNVLSGGEKMRCMIARMQLQNANCLILDTPTNHLDLESIQAFNNNLVGFKGNILFSSHDHEFINTVANRIIELTPSGTIDKLMSYDEYIYDEAIKEQKAKMYGF
;
A
#
# COMPACT_ATOMS: atom_id res chain seq x y z
N MET A 1 -19.41 -17.05 -4.40
CA MET A 1 -18.35 -18.02 -3.98
C MET A 1 -17.42 -18.30 -5.14
N ILE A 2 -16.11 -18.16 -4.95
CA ILE A 2 -15.10 -18.41 -5.99
C ILE A 2 -14.30 -19.67 -5.66
N THR A 3 -14.18 -20.59 -6.60
CA THR A 3 -13.42 -21.83 -6.44
C THR A 3 -12.28 -21.88 -7.45
N VAL A 4 -11.06 -22.03 -6.95
CA VAL A 4 -9.84 -22.14 -7.74
C VAL A 4 -9.32 -23.57 -7.64
N GLN A 5 -9.13 -24.23 -8.79
CA GLN A 5 -8.71 -25.64 -8.84
C GLN A 5 -7.46 -25.78 -9.71
N ASN A 6 -6.39 -26.34 -9.11
CA ASN A 6 -5.12 -26.67 -9.77
C ASN A 6 -4.51 -25.53 -10.59
N LEU A 7 -4.76 -24.28 -10.15
CA LEU A 7 -4.31 -23.08 -10.85
C LEU A 7 -2.79 -23.02 -10.91
N ALA A 8 -2.24 -22.78 -12.10
CA ALA A 8 -0.84 -22.50 -12.31
C ALA A 8 -0.66 -21.35 -13.30
N ILE A 9 0.24 -20.41 -12.95
CA ILE A 9 0.61 -19.30 -13.83
C ILE A 9 2.12 -19.24 -13.98
N GLN A 10 2.56 -19.11 -15.23
CA GLN A 10 3.95 -19.08 -15.63
C GLN A 10 4.16 -18.06 -16.75
N PHE A 11 5.22 -17.26 -16.64
CA PHE A 11 5.66 -16.35 -17.71
C PHE A 11 7.04 -16.79 -18.22
N GLY A 12 7.09 -17.31 -19.43
CA GLY A 12 8.31 -17.88 -20.00
C GLY A 12 8.86 -19.02 -19.11
N LYS A 13 10.06 -18.83 -18.54
CA LYS A 13 10.68 -19.80 -17.62
C LYS A 13 10.34 -19.58 -16.15
N ARG A 14 9.70 -18.46 -15.82
CA ARG A 14 9.38 -18.10 -14.43
C ARG A 14 7.99 -18.61 -14.07
N VAL A 15 7.94 -19.60 -13.18
CA VAL A 15 6.69 -20.05 -12.55
C VAL A 15 6.38 -19.09 -11.40
N LEU A 16 5.21 -18.45 -11.42
CA LEU A 16 4.74 -17.63 -10.31
C LEU A 16 4.17 -18.49 -9.20
N TYR A 17 3.26 -19.40 -9.55
CA TYR A 17 2.69 -20.38 -8.63
C TYR A 17 2.11 -21.57 -9.41
N LYS A 18 1.96 -22.69 -8.70
CA LYS A 18 1.44 -23.93 -9.26
C LYS A 18 0.65 -24.71 -8.21
N ASP A 19 -0.23 -25.57 -8.71
CA ASP A 19 -1.05 -26.48 -7.90
C ASP A 19 -1.87 -25.75 -6.82
N VAL A 20 -2.39 -24.55 -7.15
CA VAL A 20 -3.18 -23.72 -6.24
C VAL A 20 -4.61 -24.21 -6.21
N ASN A 21 -5.09 -24.54 -5.00
CA ASN A 21 -6.46 -24.96 -4.74
C ASN A 21 -6.98 -24.12 -3.58
N LEU A 22 -7.96 -23.24 -3.85
CA LEU A 22 -8.52 -22.31 -2.88
C LEU A 22 -10.03 -22.20 -3.08
N LYS A 23 -10.73 -21.89 -2.00
CA LYS A 23 -12.16 -21.62 -2.01
C LYS A 23 -12.46 -20.36 -1.22
N PHE A 24 -13.05 -19.39 -1.89
CA PHE A 24 -13.46 -18.10 -1.30
C PHE A 24 -14.99 -18.12 -1.11
N THR A 25 -15.44 -17.88 0.10
CA THR A 25 -16.85 -17.98 0.49
C THR A 25 -17.42 -16.62 0.85
N HIS A 26 -18.72 -16.46 0.69
CA HIS A 26 -19.46 -15.24 1.08
C HIS A 26 -19.23 -14.90 2.56
N GLY A 27 -19.37 -13.63 2.89
CA GLY A 27 -19.19 -13.11 4.25
C GLY A 27 -17.72 -13.10 4.71
N ASN A 28 -16.77 -13.20 3.78
CA ASN A 28 -15.34 -13.15 4.10
C ASN A 28 -14.59 -12.18 3.22
N ILE A 29 -13.67 -11.46 3.84
CA ILE A 29 -12.74 -10.56 3.19
C ILE A 29 -11.34 -11.18 3.27
N TYR A 30 -10.75 -11.43 2.12
CA TYR A 30 -9.47 -12.10 1.95
C TYR A 30 -8.39 -11.08 1.63
N GLY A 31 -7.55 -10.75 2.63
CA GLY A 31 -6.36 -9.91 2.43
C GLY A 31 -5.26 -10.69 1.72
N ILE A 32 -4.93 -10.32 0.48
CA ILE A 32 -3.89 -10.99 -0.31
C ILE A 32 -2.57 -10.27 -0.09
N ILE A 33 -1.59 -11.00 0.44
CA ILE A 33 -0.27 -10.49 0.76
C ILE A 33 0.84 -11.29 0.06
N GLY A 34 1.99 -10.69 -0.08
CA GLY A 34 3.16 -11.31 -0.70
C GLY A 34 4.17 -10.27 -1.17
N ALA A 35 5.42 -10.67 -1.34
CA ALA A 35 6.49 -9.78 -1.80
C ALA A 35 6.16 -9.12 -3.14
N ASN A 36 6.79 -7.98 -3.44
CA ASN A 36 6.65 -7.36 -4.76
C ASN A 36 7.11 -8.32 -5.86
N GLY A 37 6.27 -8.45 -6.89
CA GLY A 37 6.48 -9.42 -7.97
C GLY A 37 6.16 -10.87 -7.61
N ALA A 38 5.54 -11.17 -6.46
CA ALA A 38 5.05 -12.51 -6.11
C ALA A 38 3.84 -12.94 -6.97
N GLY A 39 3.16 -11.99 -7.61
CA GLY A 39 2.04 -12.25 -8.51
C GLY A 39 0.66 -11.93 -7.93
N LYS A 40 0.56 -11.02 -6.95
CA LYS A 40 -0.71 -10.60 -6.32
C LYS A 40 -1.75 -10.12 -7.35
N SER A 41 -1.43 -9.06 -8.09
CA SER A 41 -2.31 -8.52 -9.15
C SER A 41 -2.53 -9.53 -10.30
N THR A 42 -1.53 -10.38 -10.58
CA THR A 42 -1.66 -11.45 -11.56
C THR A 42 -2.68 -12.51 -11.09
N PHE A 43 -2.73 -12.79 -9.79
CA PHE A 43 -3.72 -13.69 -9.21
C PHE A 43 -5.13 -13.10 -9.31
N LEU A 44 -5.31 -11.82 -8.98
CA LEU A 44 -6.60 -11.15 -9.17
C LEU A 44 -7.05 -11.18 -10.64
N ARG A 45 -6.13 -10.90 -11.59
CA ARG A 45 -6.44 -10.97 -13.03
C ARG A 45 -6.77 -12.38 -13.52
N ALA A 46 -6.23 -13.41 -12.90
CA ALA A 46 -6.62 -14.79 -13.21
C ALA A 46 -8.02 -15.12 -12.65
N ILE A 47 -8.38 -14.55 -11.50
CA ILE A 47 -9.72 -14.71 -10.92
C ILE A 47 -10.75 -13.90 -11.70
N SER A 48 -10.43 -12.69 -12.16
CA SER A 48 -11.33 -11.87 -13.00
C SER A 48 -11.58 -12.45 -14.40
N GLY A 49 -10.71 -13.36 -14.85
CA GLY A 49 -10.75 -13.88 -16.22
C GLY A 49 -9.97 -13.03 -17.24
N ASP A 50 -9.35 -11.91 -16.82
CA ASP A 50 -8.51 -11.07 -17.69
C ASP A 50 -7.19 -11.74 -18.07
N LEU A 51 -6.81 -12.78 -17.35
CA LEU A 51 -5.64 -13.60 -17.62
C LEU A 51 -6.01 -15.07 -17.63
N GLU A 52 -5.85 -15.71 -18.77
CA GLU A 52 -6.06 -17.16 -18.90
C GLU A 52 -4.92 -17.91 -18.21
N PRO A 53 -5.22 -18.81 -17.23
CA PRO A 53 -4.19 -19.56 -16.53
C PRO A 53 -3.56 -20.61 -17.44
N ASN A 54 -2.28 -20.95 -17.20
CA ASN A 54 -1.60 -22.03 -17.94
C ASN A 54 -2.18 -23.41 -17.63
N LYS A 55 -2.71 -23.58 -16.41
CA LYS A 55 -3.42 -24.79 -15.95
C LYS A 55 -4.44 -24.43 -14.89
N GLY A 56 -5.45 -25.31 -14.75
CA GLY A 56 -6.49 -25.17 -13.74
C GLY A 56 -7.67 -24.32 -14.20
N THR A 57 -8.63 -24.17 -13.32
CA THR A 57 -9.86 -23.42 -13.57
C THR A 57 -10.20 -22.51 -12.40
N VAL A 58 -10.89 -21.43 -12.71
CA VAL A 58 -11.55 -20.54 -11.74
C VAL A 58 -13.04 -20.57 -12.04
N GLU A 59 -13.84 -20.94 -11.06
CA GLU A 59 -15.28 -21.07 -11.19
C GLU A 59 -15.98 -20.19 -10.16
N MET A 60 -17.03 -19.51 -10.57
CA MET A 60 -17.93 -18.73 -9.70
C MET A 60 -19.29 -19.41 -9.62
N GLY A 61 -20.06 -19.11 -8.59
CA GLY A 61 -21.42 -19.58 -8.46
C GLY A 61 -22.31 -19.12 -9.65
N PRO A 62 -23.26 -19.94 -10.09
CA PRO A 62 -24.12 -19.59 -11.21
C PRO A 62 -24.92 -18.32 -10.89
N GLY A 63 -24.88 -17.34 -11.82
CA GLY A 63 -25.56 -16.06 -11.67
C GLY A 63 -24.87 -15.04 -10.76
N GLU A 64 -23.77 -15.39 -10.12
CA GLU A 64 -22.99 -14.46 -9.30
C GLU A 64 -22.27 -13.41 -10.15
N ARG A 65 -22.34 -12.17 -9.71
CA ARG A 65 -21.69 -11.02 -10.35
C ARG A 65 -20.33 -10.75 -9.73
N LEU A 66 -19.34 -10.54 -10.60
CA LEU A 66 -17.99 -10.11 -10.23
C LEU A 66 -17.81 -8.64 -10.57
N SER A 67 -17.26 -7.88 -9.63
CA SER A 67 -16.78 -6.53 -9.87
C SER A 67 -15.29 -6.43 -9.56
N VAL A 68 -14.58 -5.62 -10.34
CA VAL A 68 -13.13 -5.44 -10.23
C VAL A 68 -12.81 -3.95 -10.19
N LEU A 69 -11.96 -3.53 -9.26
CA LEU A 69 -11.40 -2.19 -9.27
C LEU A 69 -10.37 -2.08 -10.41
N GLU A 70 -10.75 -1.34 -11.44
CA GLU A 70 -9.88 -1.10 -12.61
C GLU A 70 -8.80 -0.07 -12.27
N GLN A 71 -7.55 -0.34 -12.69
CA GLN A 71 -6.42 0.56 -12.47
C GLN A 71 -6.24 1.62 -13.56
N ASP A 72 -6.87 1.44 -14.73
CA ASP A 72 -6.84 2.43 -15.81
C ASP A 72 -7.91 3.50 -15.59
N HIS A 73 -7.51 4.59 -14.95
CA HIS A 73 -8.40 5.71 -14.61
C HIS A 73 -8.78 6.56 -15.82
N PHE A 74 -8.08 6.44 -16.95
CA PHE A 74 -8.30 7.26 -18.15
C PHE A 74 -9.28 6.63 -19.15
N LYS A 75 -9.60 5.35 -18.95
CA LYS A 75 -10.50 4.58 -19.83
C LYS A 75 -11.89 5.22 -19.99
N TYR A 76 -12.32 5.97 -18.97
CA TYR A 76 -13.66 6.56 -18.89
C TYR A 76 -13.68 8.08 -19.03
N ASP A 77 -12.61 8.71 -19.49
CA ASP A 77 -12.48 10.17 -19.57
C ASP A 77 -13.58 10.84 -20.40
N ASP A 78 -14.11 10.15 -21.42
CA ASP A 78 -15.18 10.63 -22.29
C ASP A 78 -16.61 10.39 -21.73
N PHE A 79 -16.74 9.74 -20.58
CA PHE A 79 -18.04 9.43 -19.98
C PHE A 79 -18.35 10.36 -18.81
N ARG A 80 -19.65 10.56 -18.55
CA ARG A 80 -20.14 11.26 -17.37
C ARG A 80 -19.80 10.46 -16.11
N VAL A 81 -19.49 11.15 -15.02
CA VAL A 81 -19.18 10.52 -13.72
C VAL A 81 -20.29 9.58 -13.28
N MET A 82 -21.55 10.05 -13.30
CA MET A 82 -22.73 9.23 -12.94
C MET A 82 -22.85 7.99 -13.82
N ASP A 83 -22.73 8.14 -15.14
CA ASP A 83 -22.82 7.03 -16.10
C ASP A 83 -21.71 5.99 -15.84
N THR A 84 -20.49 6.47 -15.52
CA THR A 84 -19.35 5.59 -15.22
C THR A 84 -19.61 4.72 -13.98
N VAL A 85 -20.24 5.26 -12.94
CA VAL A 85 -20.60 4.47 -11.76
C VAL A 85 -21.69 3.45 -12.10
N LEU A 86 -22.74 3.85 -12.84
CA LEU A 86 -23.81 2.96 -13.28
C LEU A 86 -23.30 1.79 -14.14
N MET A 87 -22.25 2.00 -14.95
CA MET A 87 -21.57 0.93 -15.71
C MET A 87 -20.95 -0.15 -14.80
N GLY A 88 -20.78 0.08 -13.51
CA GLY A 88 -20.39 -0.94 -12.53
C GLY A 88 -21.37 -2.09 -12.42
N HIS A 89 -22.65 -1.87 -12.79
CA HIS A 89 -23.65 -2.92 -12.94
C HIS A 89 -24.03 -3.07 -14.42
N GLN A 90 -23.19 -3.78 -15.18
CA GLN A 90 -23.32 -3.89 -16.64
C GLN A 90 -24.72 -4.30 -17.13
N PRO A 91 -25.40 -5.33 -16.56
CA PRO A 91 -26.76 -5.68 -16.98
C PRO A 91 -27.79 -4.55 -16.79
N LEU A 92 -27.66 -3.78 -15.69
CA LEU A 92 -28.52 -2.63 -15.44
C LEU A 92 -28.25 -1.51 -16.45
N TRP A 93 -26.99 -1.21 -16.70
CA TRP A 93 -26.57 -0.17 -17.65
C TRP A 93 -27.07 -0.48 -19.07
N GLU A 94 -26.90 -1.71 -19.55
CA GLU A 94 -27.39 -2.15 -20.86
C GLU A 94 -28.92 -2.06 -20.96
N ASN A 95 -29.62 -2.45 -19.90
CA ASN A 95 -31.08 -2.31 -19.82
C ASN A 95 -31.49 -0.84 -19.89
N MET A 96 -30.83 0.05 -19.13
CA MET A 96 -31.11 1.50 -19.16
C MET A 96 -30.93 2.07 -20.58
N LYS A 97 -29.83 1.72 -21.25
CA LYS A 97 -29.55 2.21 -22.62
C LYS A 97 -30.52 1.64 -23.65
N GLU A 98 -30.93 0.39 -23.55
CA GLU A 98 -31.91 -0.19 -24.47
C GLU A 98 -33.31 0.38 -24.24
N ARG A 99 -33.70 0.65 -22.99
CA ARG A 99 -34.95 1.39 -22.66
C ARG A 99 -34.92 2.79 -23.27
N GLU A 100 -33.81 3.55 -23.05
CA GLU A 100 -33.64 4.89 -23.61
C GLU A 100 -33.78 4.89 -25.13
N ARG A 101 -33.12 3.94 -25.80
CA ARG A 101 -33.17 3.74 -27.25
C ARG A 101 -34.60 3.40 -27.72
N LEU A 102 -35.30 2.52 -26.98
CA LEU A 102 -36.63 2.09 -27.33
C LEU A 102 -37.64 3.22 -27.22
N TYR A 103 -37.60 3.97 -26.11
CA TYR A 103 -38.49 5.11 -25.87
C TYR A 103 -38.22 6.33 -26.76
N ALA A 104 -37.04 6.44 -27.34
CA ALA A 104 -36.69 7.49 -28.32
C ALA A 104 -37.28 7.22 -29.72
N LYS A 105 -37.88 6.04 -29.98
CA LYS A 105 -38.51 5.73 -31.26
C LYS A 105 -39.77 6.57 -31.47
N PRO A 106 -39.98 7.22 -32.64
CA PRO A 106 -41.17 8.02 -32.92
C PRO A 106 -42.47 7.20 -32.96
N GLU A 107 -42.36 5.94 -33.38
CA GLU A 107 -43.50 4.99 -33.41
C GLU A 107 -43.04 3.66 -32.82
N MET A 108 -43.79 3.14 -31.89
CA MET A 108 -43.57 1.83 -31.27
C MET A 108 -44.40 0.76 -32.00
N THR A 109 -43.76 -0.35 -32.33
CA THR A 109 -44.45 -1.57 -32.81
C THR A 109 -44.95 -2.39 -31.65
N GLU A 110 -45.82 -3.39 -31.91
CA GLU A 110 -46.27 -4.33 -30.89
C GLU A 110 -45.11 -5.14 -30.28
N GLU A 111 -44.12 -5.47 -31.08
CA GLU A 111 -42.88 -6.11 -30.62
C GLU A 111 -42.07 -5.19 -29.68
N ASP A 112 -41.99 -3.90 -30.01
CA ASP A 112 -41.34 -2.88 -29.16
C ASP A 112 -42.08 -2.76 -27.81
N GLY A 113 -43.42 -2.84 -27.80
CA GLY A 113 -44.22 -2.81 -26.57
C GLY A 113 -43.97 -4.02 -25.67
N ASN A 114 -43.84 -5.22 -26.25
CA ASN A 114 -43.50 -6.43 -25.50
C ASN A 114 -42.08 -6.36 -24.92
N LEU A 115 -41.10 -5.89 -25.71
CA LEU A 115 -39.72 -5.67 -25.27
C LEU A 115 -39.66 -4.62 -24.15
N ALA A 116 -40.41 -3.53 -24.26
CA ALA A 116 -40.49 -2.51 -23.20
C ALA A 116 -40.95 -3.10 -21.88
N ALA A 117 -42.01 -3.93 -21.90
CA ALA A 117 -42.51 -4.57 -20.69
C ALA A 117 -41.49 -5.54 -20.06
N GLU A 118 -40.76 -6.29 -20.88
CA GLU A 118 -39.67 -7.16 -20.40
C GLU A 118 -38.51 -6.35 -19.78
N LEU A 119 -38.10 -5.26 -20.43
CA LEU A 119 -37.04 -4.38 -19.92
C LEU A 119 -37.46 -3.71 -18.60
N GLU A 120 -38.72 -3.26 -18.46
CA GLU A 120 -39.23 -2.67 -17.22
C GLU A 120 -39.22 -3.68 -16.06
N LEU A 121 -39.59 -4.93 -16.32
CA LEU A 121 -39.56 -5.99 -15.31
C LEU A 121 -38.12 -6.22 -14.84
N LYS A 122 -37.20 -6.41 -15.76
CA LYS A 122 -35.77 -6.60 -15.44
C LYS A 122 -35.16 -5.38 -14.73
N PHE A 123 -35.58 -4.18 -15.13
CA PHE A 123 -35.11 -2.93 -14.49
C PHE A 123 -35.57 -2.86 -13.03
N ALA A 124 -36.82 -3.22 -12.76
CA ALA A 124 -37.35 -3.28 -11.39
C ALA A 124 -36.66 -4.37 -10.55
N GLU A 125 -36.40 -5.57 -11.13
CA GLU A 125 -35.65 -6.64 -10.46
C GLU A 125 -34.24 -6.26 -10.05
N MET A 126 -33.62 -5.38 -10.84
CA MET A 126 -32.26 -4.84 -10.59
C MET A 126 -32.25 -3.55 -9.72
N ASN A 127 -33.39 -3.18 -9.11
CA ASN A 127 -33.57 -1.92 -8.35
C ASN A 127 -33.19 -0.67 -9.18
N GLY A 128 -33.49 -0.69 -10.47
CA GLY A 128 -33.09 0.36 -11.40
C GLY A 128 -33.64 1.76 -11.06
N TRP A 129 -34.81 1.84 -10.40
CA TRP A 129 -35.39 3.12 -9.98
C TRP A 129 -34.59 3.88 -8.94
N GLU A 130 -33.80 3.19 -8.12
CA GLU A 130 -32.93 3.76 -7.08
C GLU A 130 -31.47 3.87 -7.53
N ALA A 131 -31.15 3.42 -8.75
CA ALA A 131 -29.79 3.28 -9.22
C ALA A 131 -29.00 4.60 -9.20
N GLU A 132 -29.59 5.69 -9.74
CA GLU A 132 -28.92 7.00 -9.76
C GLU A 132 -28.77 7.59 -8.35
N SER A 133 -29.78 7.43 -7.49
CA SER A 133 -29.69 7.88 -6.10
C SER A 133 -28.61 7.14 -5.31
N ASN A 134 -28.54 5.81 -5.49
CA ASN A 134 -27.53 4.97 -4.84
C ASN A 134 -26.11 5.31 -5.37
N ALA A 135 -25.97 5.55 -6.67
CA ALA A 135 -24.69 5.97 -7.27
C ALA A 135 -24.26 7.35 -6.74
N ALA A 136 -25.21 8.32 -6.64
CA ALA A 136 -24.93 9.63 -6.09
C ALA A 136 -24.51 9.58 -4.62
N GLN A 137 -25.19 8.77 -3.81
CA GLN A 137 -24.83 8.59 -2.41
C GLN A 137 -23.45 7.94 -2.26
N LEU A 138 -23.14 6.95 -3.08
CA LEU A 138 -21.83 6.30 -3.06
C LEU A 138 -20.70 7.28 -3.46
N LEU A 139 -20.92 8.10 -4.48
CA LEU A 139 -19.99 9.16 -4.88
C LEU A 139 -19.77 10.18 -3.76
N GLN A 140 -20.84 10.64 -3.10
CA GLN A 140 -20.76 11.58 -1.97
C GLN A 140 -19.97 10.98 -0.80
N ASN A 141 -20.25 9.74 -0.44
CA ASN A 141 -19.54 9.04 0.63
C ASN A 141 -18.03 8.89 0.34
N LEU A 142 -17.67 8.76 -0.94
CA LEU A 142 -16.28 8.75 -1.40
C LEU A 142 -15.71 10.17 -1.63
N GLY A 143 -16.42 11.23 -1.21
CA GLY A 143 -15.94 12.61 -1.26
C GLY A 143 -15.98 13.25 -2.66
N VAL A 144 -16.74 12.68 -3.61
CA VAL A 144 -17.00 13.31 -4.92
C VAL A 144 -18.24 14.19 -4.80
N LYS A 145 -18.06 15.52 -4.88
CA LYS A 145 -19.14 16.50 -4.70
C LYS A 145 -20.20 16.40 -5.78
N GLU A 146 -21.45 16.77 -5.44
CA GLU A 146 -22.62 16.67 -6.32
C GLU A 146 -22.45 17.46 -7.63
N ASP A 147 -21.77 18.62 -7.58
CA ASP A 147 -21.48 19.46 -8.76
C ASP A 147 -20.53 18.78 -9.77
N ARG A 148 -19.92 17.65 -9.40
CA ARG A 148 -19.04 16.84 -10.24
C ARG A 148 -19.75 15.68 -10.93
N HIS A 149 -20.93 15.26 -10.44
CA HIS A 149 -21.62 14.05 -10.90
C HIS A 149 -22.01 14.10 -12.39
N ASP A 150 -22.33 15.30 -12.90
CA ASP A 150 -22.70 15.52 -14.31
C ASP A 150 -21.53 15.86 -15.22
N LYS A 151 -20.32 16.03 -14.68
CA LYS A 151 -19.12 16.31 -15.48
C LYS A 151 -18.57 15.07 -16.14
N LEU A 152 -17.71 15.26 -17.15
CA LEU A 152 -16.92 14.18 -17.71
C LEU A 152 -15.82 13.73 -16.72
N VAL A 153 -15.53 12.43 -16.67
CA VAL A 153 -14.45 11.90 -15.83
C VAL A 153 -13.11 12.56 -16.19
N GLY A 154 -12.89 12.88 -17.48
CA GLY A 154 -11.69 13.57 -17.95
C GLY A 154 -11.46 14.97 -17.33
N GLU A 155 -12.52 15.62 -16.84
CA GLU A 155 -12.44 16.95 -16.17
C GLU A 155 -12.06 16.86 -14.69
N LEU A 156 -12.04 15.66 -14.12
CA LEU A 156 -11.73 15.43 -12.72
C LEU A 156 -10.23 15.36 -12.46
N SER A 157 -9.84 15.67 -11.24
CA SER A 157 -8.48 15.39 -10.75
C SER A 157 -8.22 13.89 -10.69
N ASN A 158 -6.94 13.48 -10.69
CA ASN A 158 -6.58 12.06 -10.61
C ASN A 158 -7.14 11.39 -9.36
N THR A 159 -7.12 12.06 -8.22
CA THR A 159 -7.70 11.56 -6.97
C THR A 159 -9.22 11.35 -7.08
N GLU A 160 -9.95 12.30 -7.68
CA GLU A 160 -11.39 12.15 -7.91
C GLU A 160 -11.69 11.00 -8.89
N LYS A 161 -10.86 10.80 -9.92
CA LYS A 161 -11.00 9.66 -10.85
C LYS A 161 -10.88 8.31 -10.13
N VAL A 162 -9.90 8.17 -9.21
CA VAL A 162 -9.75 6.97 -8.38
C VAL A 162 -11.01 6.69 -7.58
N ARG A 163 -11.59 7.72 -6.95
CA ARG A 163 -12.83 7.62 -6.18
C ARG A 163 -14.02 7.20 -7.04
N VAL A 164 -14.13 7.72 -8.25
CA VAL A 164 -15.17 7.31 -9.23
C VAL A 164 -14.99 5.86 -9.65
N MET A 165 -13.75 5.38 -9.87
CA MET A 165 -13.49 3.97 -10.20
C MET A 165 -13.84 3.06 -9.02
N LEU A 166 -13.56 3.49 -7.79
CA LEU A 166 -13.96 2.77 -6.59
C LEU A 166 -15.49 2.72 -6.45
N ALA A 167 -16.18 3.86 -6.63
CA ALA A 167 -17.64 3.90 -6.66
C ALA A 167 -18.21 2.93 -7.69
N LYS A 168 -17.66 2.91 -8.90
CA LYS A 168 -18.05 1.96 -9.96
C LYS A 168 -17.87 0.51 -9.52
N ALA A 169 -16.75 0.18 -8.88
CA ALA A 169 -16.48 -1.19 -8.42
C ALA A 169 -17.45 -1.65 -7.32
N LEU A 170 -17.83 -0.75 -6.41
CA LEU A 170 -18.75 -1.02 -5.30
C LEU A 170 -20.23 -1.00 -5.71
N PHE A 171 -20.56 -0.36 -6.86
CA PHE A 171 -21.93 -0.11 -7.27
C PHE A 171 -22.75 -1.39 -7.52
N GLY A 172 -23.97 -1.38 -7.02
CA GLY A 172 -24.96 -2.43 -7.23
C GLY A 172 -24.68 -3.71 -6.45
N ASN A 173 -23.90 -3.68 -5.39
CA ASN A 173 -23.64 -4.81 -4.47
C ASN A 173 -23.23 -6.11 -5.20
N PRO A 174 -22.04 -6.18 -5.82
CA PRO A 174 -21.57 -7.37 -6.52
C PRO A 174 -21.39 -8.54 -5.52
N ASP A 175 -21.69 -9.78 -5.95
CA ASP A 175 -21.51 -10.98 -5.10
C ASP A 175 -20.03 -11.25 -4.78
N ASN A 176 -19.15 -10.90 -5.71
CA ASN A 176 -17.70 -11.05 -5.59
C ASN A 176 -17.03 -9.73 -5.99
N LEU A 177 -16.11 -9.24 -5.16
CA LEU A 177 -15.42 -7.97 -5.33
C LEU A 177 -13.90 -8.17 -5.29
N LEU A 178 -13.21 -7.69 -6.32
CA LEU A 178 -11.75 -7.71 -6.40
C LEU A 178 -11.20 -6.29 -6.32
N LEU A 179 -10.40 -6.02 -5.30
CA LEU A 179 -9.79 -4.71 -5.03
C LEU A 179 -8.27 -4.83 -5.07
N ASP A 180 -7.62 -4.16 -6.00
CA ASP A 180 -6.16 -4.09 -6.07
C ASP A 180 -5.71 -2.69 -5.66
N GLU A 181 -5.12 -2.57 -4.46
CA GLU A 181 -4.65 -1.33 -3.82
C GLU A 181 -5.74 -0.23 -3.70
N PRO A 182 -6.90 -0.53 -3.09
CA PRO A 182 -8.04 0.41 -3.07
C PRO A 182 -7.81 1.64 -2.17
N SER A 183 -6.88 1.60 -1.23
CA SER A 183 -6.53 2.72 -0.34
C SER A 183 -5.54 3.70 -0.96
N ASN A 184 -4.90 3.35 -2.09
CA ASN A 184 -3.95 4.26 -2.73
C ASN A 184 -4.65 5.52 -3.25
N ASP A 185 -3.99 6.66 -3.09
CA ASP A 185 -4.45 7.99 -3.53
C ASP A 185 -5.78 8.46 -2.87
N LEU A 186 -6.23 7.79 -1.80
CA LEU A 186 -7.35 8.23 -0.97
C LEU A 186 -6.84 9.02 0.25
N ASP A 187 -7.62 9.97 0.71
CA ASP A 187 -7.39 10.59 2.02
C ASP A 187 -7.86 9.69 3.16
N LEU A 188 -7.40 9.99 4.37
CA LEU A 188 -7.67 9.17 5.56
C LEU A 188 -9.16 9.01 5.84
N ASP A 189 -9.96 10.07 5.68
CA ASP A 189 -11.41 10.02 5.92
C ASP A 189 -12.11 9.07 4.94
N THR A 190 -11.68 9.08 3.68
CA THR A 190 -12.19 8.17 2.64
C THR A 190 -11.76 6.72 2.90
N VAL A 191 -10.53 6.51 3.40
CA VAL A 191 -10.04 5.15 3.77
C VAL A 191 -10.86 4.62 4.95
N GLU A 192 -11.08 5.42 6.02
CA GLU A 192 -11.90 5.04 7.17
C GLU A 192 -13.34 4.68 6.74
N TRP A 193 -13.95 5.48 5.87
CA TRP A 193 -15.26 5.15 5.32
C TRP A 193 -15.25 3.81 4.55
N LEU A 194 -14.19 3.55 3.75
CA LEU A 194 -14.07 2.30 2.99
C LEU A 194 -13.90 1.09 3.91
N GLU A 195 -13.14 1.23 5.01
CA GLU A 195 -12.98 0.20 6.04
C GLU A 195 -14.32 -0.14 6.68
N ASP A 196 -15.07 0.87 7.10
CA ASP A 196 -16.41 0.70 7.67
C ASP A 196 -17.37 0.07 6.66
N TYR A 197 -17.37 0.52 5.41
CA TYR A 197 -18.21 -0.05 4.36
C TYR A 197 -17.90 -1.53 4.14
N LEU A 198 -16.62 -1.89 3.95
CA LEU A 198 -16.20 -3.26 3.71
C LEU A 198 -16.49 -4.18 4.91
N SER A 199 -16.32 -3.69 6.13
CA SER A 199 -16.57 -4.48 7.35
C SER A 199 -18.05 -4.88 7.51
N ASN A 200 -18.95 -4.19 6.86
CA ASN A 200 -20.39 -4.41 6.94
C ASN A 200 -20.99 -5.17 5.74
N ILE A 201 -20.18 -5.58 4.76
CA ILE A 201 -20.68 -6.29 3.58
C ILE A 201 -20.67 -7.81 3.75
N GLU A 202 -21.61 -8.48 3.11
CA GLU A 202 -21.77 -9.95 3.15
C GLU A 202 -21.18 -10.65 1.91
N GLN A 203 -20.59 -9.90 0.99
CA GLN A 203 -20.04 -10.39 -0.26
C GLN A 203 -18.72 -11.16 -0.03
N THR A 204 -18.21 -11.76 -1.10
CA THR A 204 -16.86 -12.30 -1.14
C THR A 204 -15.92 -11.19 -1.62
N VAL A 205 -14.98 -10.75 -0.79
CA VAL A 205 -14.01 -9.72 -1.18
C VAL A 205 -12.60 -10.27 -1.19
N LEU A 206 -11.87 -10.01 -2.26
CA LEU A 206 -10.44 -10.24 -2.34
C LEU A 206 -9.75 -8.88 -2.46
N VAL A 207 -8.91 -8.55 -1.51
CA VAL A 207 -8.22 -7.26 -1.47
C VAL A 207 -6.71 -7.45 -1.42
N VAL A 208 -6.01 -6.75 -2.30
CA VAL A 208 -4.57 -6.56 -2.22
C VAL A 208 -4.32 -5.17 -1.67
N SER A 209 -3.54 -5.03 -0.62
CA SER A 209 -3.11 -3.73 -0.11
C SER A 209 -1.72 -3.81 0.51
N HIS A 210 -1.00 -2.69 0.47
CA HIS A 210 0.24 -2.45 1.20
C HIS A 210 0.00 -1.67 2.51
N ASP A 211 -1.23 -1.28 2.78
CA ASP A 211 -1.66 -0.67 4.04
C ASP A 211 -2.03 -1.76 5.05
N ARG A 212 -1.26 -1.83 6.16
CA ARG A 212 -1.46 -2.83 7.21
C ARG A 212 -2.69 -2.55 8.04
N HIS A 213 -2.93 -1.27 8.37
CA HIS A 213 -4.10 -0.88 9.14
C HIS A 213 -5.37 -1.28 8.37
N PHE A 214 -5.43 -0.93 7.10
CA PHE A 214 -6.52 -1.31 6.23
C PHE A 214 -6.73 -2.84 6.18
N LEU A 215 -5.64 -3.62 5.98
CA LEU A 215 -5.74 -5.08 5.99
C LEU A 215 -6.19 -5.64 7.34
N ASP A 216 -5.76 -5.05 8.44
CA ASP A 216 -6.17 -5.48 9.79
C ASP A 216 -7.61 -5.11 10.10
N ALA A 217 -8.08 -3.95 9.63
CA ALA A 217 -9.44 -3.49 9.84
C ALA A 217 -10.46 -4.35 9.06
N VAL A 218 -10.16 -4.70 7.79
CA VAL A 218 -11.16 -5.32 6.92
C VAL A 218 -11.03 -6.84 6.79
N SER A 219 -9.80 -7.41 6.87
CA SER A 219 -9.60 -8.82 6.51
C SER A 219 -10.07 -9.80 7.58
N THR A 220 -10.89 -10.76 7.19
CA THR A 220 -11.28 -11.92 8.00
C THR A 220 -10.33 -13.10 7.83
N GLN A 221 -9.69 -13.18 6.66
CA GLN A 221 -8.70 -14.20 6.31
C GLN A 221 -7.55 -13.58 5.53
N THR A 222 -6.36 -14.16 5.67
CA THR A 222 -5.14 -13.73 4.98
C THR A 222 -4.69 -14.78 3.98
N VAL A 223 -4.46 -14.37 2.73
CA VAL A 223 -3.97 -15.21 1.63
C VAL A 223 -2.53 -14.82 1.33
N ASP A 224 -1.61 -15.69 1.69
CA ASP A 224 -0.17 -15.48 1.57
C ASP A 224 0.39 -16.10 0.29
N ILE A 225 0.99 -15.27 -0.57
CA ILE A 225 1.69 -15.70 -1.78
C ILE A 225 3.19 -15.67 -1.52
N ASP A 226 3.78 -16.85 -1.27
CA ASP A 226 5.21 -16.99 -1.01
C ASP A 226 5.79 -18.25 -1.68
N PHE A 227 6.99 -18.18 -2.25
CA PHE A 227 7.70 -19.26 -2.94
C PHE A 227 6.88 -20.03 -3.99
N GLY A 228 6.04 -19.34 -4.73
CA GLY A 228 5.21 -19.94 -5.76
C GLY A 228 4.10 -20.85 -5.21
N LYS A 229 3.75 -20.66 -3.95
CA LYS A 229 2.58 -21.25 -3.30
C LYS A 229 1.65 -20.15 -2.82
N ILE A 230 0.38 -20.48 -2.78
CA ILE A 230 -0.64 -19.62 -2.17
C ILE A 230 -1.26 -20.40 -1.01
N THR A 231 -1.21 -19.81 0.17
CA THR A 231 -1.71 -20.45 1.40
C THR A 231 -2.68 -19.50 2.09
N MET A 232 -3.79 -20.04 2.56
CA MET A 232 -4.82 -19.28 3.27
C MET A 232 -4.70 -19.51 4.77
N PHE A 233 -4.82 -18.42 5.53
CA PHE A 233 -4.79 -18.40 6.99
C PHE A 233 -6.05 -17.72 7.52
N ALA A 234 -6.61 -18.24 8.60
CA ALA A 234 -7.69 -17.57 9.32
C ALA A 234 -7.13 -16.39 10.13
N GLY A 235 -7.85 -15.27 10.12
CA GLY A 235 -7.46 -14.04 10.81
C GLY A 235 -6.87 -12.99 9.87
N ASN A 236 -6.68 -11.80 10.42
CA ASN A 236 -6.17 -10.63 9.73
C ASN A 236 -4.63 -10.66 9.55
N TYR A 237 -4.08 -9.57 9.01
CA TYR A 237 -2.64 -9.45 8.72
C TYR A 237 -1.78 -9.58 9.99
N SER A 238 -2.12 -8.90 11.08
CA SER A 238 -1.36 -8.94 12.33
C SER A 238 -1.31 -10.33 12.94
N PHE A 239 -2.43 -11.05 12.97
CA PHE A 239 -2.49 -12.43 13.44
C PHE A 239 -1.62 -13.36 12.57
N TRP A 240 -1.71 -13.22 11.24
CA TRP A 240 -0.85 -13.96 10.32
C TRP A 240 0.63 -13.65 10.56
N TYR A 241 0.99 -12.36 10.71
CA TYR A 241 2.36 -11.92 10.92
C TYR A 241 2.96 -12.52 12.20
N GLU A 242 2.27 -12.40 13.33
CA GLU A 242 2.72 -12.97 14.61
C GLU A 242 2.88 -14.49 14.53
N SER A 243 1.89 -15.17 13.96
CA SER A 243 1.91 -16.63 13.76
C SER A 243 3.07 -17.07 12.87
N SER A 244 3.33 -16.35 11.78
CA SER A 244 4.43 -16.62 10.85
C SER A 244 5.81 -16.42 11.49
N GLN A 245 5.97 -15.34 12.30
CA GLN A 245 7.19 -15.08 13.05
C GLN A 245 7.45 -16.15 14.12
N LEU A 246 6.41 -16.59 14.83
CA LEU A 246 6.51 -17.66 15.81
C LEU A 246 6.92 -18.97 15.14
N ALA A 247 6.28 -19.34 14.03
CA ALA A 247 6.62 -20.55 13.27
C ALA A 247 8.07 -20.51 12.76
N LEU A 248 8.53 -19.36 12.26
CA LEU A 248 9.91 -19.16 11.81
C LEU A 248 10.92 -19.34 12.95
N ARG A 249 10.67 -18.74 14.13
CA ARG A 249 11.52 -18.89 15.33
C ARG A 249 11.57 -20.34 15.79
N GLN A 250 10.43 -21.03 15.80
CA GLN A 250 10.36 -22.46 16.16
C GLN A 250 11.18 -23.33 15.18
N ALA A 251 11.03 -23.09 13.88
CA ALA A 251 11.78 -23.80 12.85
C ALA A 251 13.30 -23.55 12.97
N GLN A 252 13.73 -22.30 13.22
CA GLN A 252 15.13 -21.97 13.46
C GLN A 252 15.69 -22.68 14.69
N ASN A 253 14.94 -22.70 15.81
CA ASN A 253 15.34 -23.41 17.02
C ASN A 253 15.44 -24.92 16.82
N GLN A 254 14.51 -25.51 16.05
CA GLN A 254 14.56 -26.94 15.70
C GLN A 254 15.78 -27.25 14.82
N LYS A 255 16.07 -26.41 13.84
CA LYS A 255 17.26 -26.53 12.97
C LYS A 255 18.54 -26.47 13.80
N MET A 256 18.69 -25.46 14.67
CA MET A 256 19.87 -25.35 15.55
C MET A 256 20.06 -26.60 16.42
N LYS A 257 18.99 -27.09 17.04
CA LYS A 257 19.04 -28.33 17.85
C LYS A 257 19.40 -29.57 16.99
N ALA A 258 18.89 -29.64 15.76
CA ALA A 258 19.21 -30.73 14.84
C ALA A 258 20.67 -30.66 14.38
N GLU A 259 21.20 -29.47 14.08
CA GLU A 259 22.61 -29.25 13.71
C GLU A 259 23.57 -29.58 14.86
N GLU A 260 23.26 -29.17 16.10
CA GLU A 260 24.03 -29.53 17.28
C GLU A 260 24.06 -31.04 17.49
N LYS A 261 22.90 -31.68 17.37
CA LYS A 261 22.79 -33.14 17.50
C LYS A 261 23.55 -33.85 16.40
N LYS A 262 23.51 -33.37 15.17
CA LYS A 262 24.30 -33.84 14.04
C LYS A 262 25.79 -33.77 14.34
N LYS A 263 26.27 -32.59 14.79
CA LYS A 263 27.67 -32.39 15.15
C LYS A 263 28.14 -33.31 16.27
N GLN A 264 27.34 -33.52 17.33
CA GLN A 264 27.64 -34.43 18.41
C GLN A 264 27.72 -35.90 17.94
N LEU A 265 26.82 -36.32 17.04
CA LEU A 265 26.84 -37.68 16.46
C LEU A 265 28.06 -37.85 15.56
N GLU A 266 28.40 -36.89 14.72
CA GLU A 266 29.59 -36.94 13.85
C GLU A 266 30.89 -36.96 14.64
N GLU A 267 31.03 -36.16 15.70
CA GLU A 267 32.20 -36.17 16.59
C GLU A 267 32.33 -37.52 17.31
N PHE A 268 31.24 -38.08 17.79
CA PHE A 268 31.27 -39.39 18.43
C PHE A 268 31.67 -40.49 17.43
N ILE A 269 31.11 -40.50 16.23
CA ILE A 269 31.43 -41.45 15.18
C ILE A 269 32.92 -41.34 14.81
N ARG A 270 33.43 -40.10 14.63
CA ARG A 270 34.84 -39.84 14.31
C ARG A 270 35.79 -40.34 15.41
N ARG A 271 35.45 -40.08 16.69
CA ARG A 271 36.28 -40.45 17.86
C ARG A 271 36.34 -41.98 18.08
N PHE A 272 35.27 -42.69 17.78
CA PHE A 272 35.14 -44.12 18.11
C PHE A 272 35.01 -45.05 16.88
N SER A 273 35.24 -44.55 15.67
CA SER A 273 35.12 -45.34 14.43
C SER A 273 36.03 -46.56 14.38
N ALA A 274 37.24 -46.52 14.95
CA ALA A 274 38.19 -47.58 14.99
C ALA A 274 38.12 -48.48 16.26
N ASN A 275 37.19 -48.20 17.18
CA ASN A 275 37.12 -48.90 18.47
C ASN A 275 36.13 -50.08 18.39
N VAL A 276 36.66 -51.31 18.39
CA VAL A 276 35.88 -52.56 18.27
C VAL A 276 34.87 -52.71 19.41
N ALA A 277 35.21 -52.34 20.65
CA ALA A 277 34.30 -52.43 21.82
C ALA A 277 33.08 -51.49 21.70
N LYS A 278 33.17 -50.40 20.92
CA LYS A 278 32.09 -49.43 20.70
C LYS A 278 31.42 -49.55 19.33
N SER A 279 31.75 -50.57 18.53
CA SER A 279 31.24 -50.78 17.18
C SER A 279 29.70 -50.76 17.09
N LYS A 280 28.98 -51.44 18.01
CA LYS A 280 27.51 -51.44 18.06
C LYS A 280 26.93 -50.03 18.32
N GLN A 281 27.57 -49.27 19.20
CA GLN A 281 27.15 -47.90 19.52
C GLN A 281 27.39 -46.94 18.35
N THR A 282 28.52 -47.08 17.67
CA THR A 282 28.88 -46.31 16.47
C THR A 282 27.90 -46.58 15.33
N THR A 283 27.55 -47.86 15.10
CA THR A 283 26.56 -48.25 14.08
C THR A 283 25.16 -47.72 14.40
N SER A 284 24.74 -47.78 15.67
CA SER A 284 23.46 -47.19 16.11
C SER A 284 23.41 -45.68 15.86
N ARG A 285 24.51 -44.97 16.17
CA ARG A 285 24.58 -43.50 15.96
C ARG A 285 24.70 -43.11 14.49
N LYS A 286 25.32 -43.92 13.63
CA LYS A 286 25.27 -43.73 12.18
C LYS A 286 23.84 -43.84 11.66
N LYS A 287 23.06 -44.82 12.10
CA LYS A 287 21.64 -44.93 11.76
C LYS A 287 20.80 -43.76 12.29
N MET A 288 21.16 -43.21 13.46
CA MET A 288 20.52 -42.00 13.97
C MET A 288 20.87 -40.77 13.11
N LEU A 289 22.11 -40.64 12.65
CA LEU A 289 22.56 -39.58 11.77
C LEU A 289 21.85 -39.64 10.40
N GLU A 290 21.71 -40.82 9.83
CA GLU A 290 20.98 -41.07 8.57
C GLU A 290 19.48 -40.72 8.67
N LYS A 291 18.88 -40.92 9.85
CA LYS A 291 17.47 -40.56 10.13
C LYS A 291 17.26 -39.12 10.53
N LEU A 292 18.34 -38.37 10.81
CA LEU A 292 18.27 -37.00 11.22
C LEU A 292 18.05 -36.12 9.99
N ASN A 293 16.78 -35.92 9.64
CA ASN A 293 16.39 -35.01 8.58
C ASN A 293 16.58 -33.57 9.13
N VAL A 294 17.64 -32.92 8.70
CA VAL A 294 17.77 -31.46 8.87
C VAL A 294 16.91 -30.86 7.77
N GLU A 295 15.65 -30.59 8.07
CA GLU A 295 14.80 -29.85 7.13
C GLU A 295 15.47 -28.51 6.82
N GLU A 296 15.78 -28.29 5.56
CA GLU A 296 16.17 -26.97 5.10
C GLU A 296 14.97 -26.05 5.26
N ILE A 297 15.04 -25.14 6.23
CA ILE A 297 14.11 -24.03 6.32
C ILE A 297 14.30 -23.23 5.03
N ARG A 298 13.31 -23.29 4.14
CA ARG A 298 13.32 -22.43 2.97
C ARG A 298 13.24 -20.98 3.47
N PRO A 299 14.23 -20.14 3.20
CA PRO A 299 14.16 -18.75 3.59
C PRO A 299 12.96 -18.12 2.87
N SER A 300 12.15 -17.31 3.56
CA SER A 300 11.04 -16.60 2.92
C SER A 300 11.53 -15.81 1.70
N SER A 301 10.73 -15.71 0.65
CA SER A 301 11.03 -14.84 -0.49
C SER A 301 10.98 -13.36 -0.10
N ARG A 302 10.37 -13.05 1.05
CA ARG A 302 10.33 -11.72 1.62
C ARG A 302 11.70 -11.28 2.07
N LYS A 303 12.15 -10.16 1.53
CA LYS A 303 13.43 -9.55 1.88
C LYS A 303 13.17 -8.19 2.48
N TYR A 304 13.70 -7.98 3.68
CA TYR A 304 13.62 -6.69 4.35
C TYR A 304 14.86 -5.86 4.01
N PRO A 305 14.73 -4.63 3.51
CA PRO A 305 15.89 -3.77 3.29
C PRO A 305 16.56 -3.41 4.61
N GLY A 306 17.87 -3.32 4.59
CA GLY A 306 18.68 -2.94 5.76
C GLY A 306 18.74 -1.42 5.92
N ILE A 307 17.62 -0.80 6.29
CA ILE A 307 17.54 0.64 6.50
C ILE A 307 18.14 0.99 7.85
N ILE A 308 19.14 1.88 7.88
CA ILE A 308 19.82 2.35 9.11
C ILE A 308 20.18 3.82 8.91
N PHE A 309 19.46 4.73 9.55
CA PHE A 309 19.84 6.13 9.62
C PHE A 309 20.80 6.38 10.77
N GLN A 310 21.90 7.07 10.47
CA GLN A 310 22.89 7.52 11.43
C GLN A 310 23.01 9.04 11.34
N MET A 311 23.51 9.65 12.39
CA MET A 311 23.76 11.10 12.47
C MET A 311 25.24 11.34 12.66
N ASP A 312 25.83 12.26 11.89
CA ASP A 312 27.20 12.72 12.13
C ASP A 312 27.31 13.58 13.39
N ARG A 313 26.21 14.26 13.75
CA ARG A 313 26.13 15.19 14.88
C ARG A 313 24.76 15.12 15.55
N GLU A 314 24.72 15.16 16.88
CA GLU A 314 23.46 15.34 17.60
C GLU A 314 22.85 16.72 17.34
N PRO A 315 21.51 16.79 17.19
CA PRO A 315 20.81 18.07 17.04
C PRO A 315 20.87 18.89 18.34
N GLY A 316 20.89 20.22 18.20
CA GLY A 316 20.70 21.14 19.31
C GLY A 316 19.26 21.13 19.84
N ASN A 317 18.93 22.03 20.77
CA ASN A 317 17.58 22.07 21.35
C ASN A 317 16.55 22.73 20.40
N GLN A 318 16.94 23.77 19.67
CA GLN A 318 16.10 24.42 18.66
C GLN A 318 16.34 23.78 17.30
N ILE A 319 15.33 23.22 16.72
CA ILE A 319 15.41 22.51 15.43
C ILE A 319 14.93 23.41 14.30
N LEU A 320 13.67 23.83 14.36
CA LEU A 320 13.00 24.65 13.35
C LEU A 320 12.00 25.57 14.02
N GLU A 321 12.02 26.84 13.66
CA GLU A 321 11.05 27.86 14.05
C GLU A 321 10.36 28.38 12.79
N VAL A 322 9.03 28.43 12.82
CA VAL A 322 8.20 28.90 11.70
C VAL A 322 7.22 29.93 12.23
N GLU A 323 7.23 31.13 11.59
CA GLU A 323 6.39 32.25 12.00
C GLU A 323 5.58 32.80 10.83
N GLY A 324 4.24 32.79 10.96
CA GLY A 324 3.30 33.40 10.03
C GLY A 324 3.38 32.87 8.59
N LEU A 325 3.80 31.61 8.41
CA LEU A 325 4.05 31.06 7.09
C LEU A 325 2.75 30.94 6.28
N LYS A 326 2.82 31.32 4.99
CA LYS A 326 1.74 31.24 4.03
C LYS A 326 2.22 30.65 2.71
N ALA A 327 1.39 29.80 2.10
CA ALA A 327 1.58 29.33 0.74
C ALA A 327 0.26 29.25 -0.03
N CYS A 328 0.31 29.63 -1.31
CA CYS A 328 -0.80 29.51 -2.26
C CYS A 328 -0.40 28.59 -3.41
N ASP A 329 -1.35 27.90 -4.01
CA ASP A 329 -1.12 27.12 -5.24
C ASP A 329 -0.94 28.04 -6.46
N GLU A 330 -0.60 27.50 -7.61
CA GLU A 330 -0.39 28.25 -8.87
C GLU A 330 -1.64 29.00 -9.34
N ASP A 331 -2.83 28.50 -9.00
CA ASP A 331 -4.13 29.13 -9.29
C ASP A 331 -4.54 30.20 -8.27
N GLY A 332 -3.71 30.47 -7.25
CA GLY A 332 -3.97 31.41 -6.17
C GLY A 332 -4.80 30.87 -5.01
N THR A 333 -5.14 29.59 -5.01
CA THR A 333 -5.83 28.95 -3.88
C THR A 333 -4.91 28.89 -2.68
N VAL A 334 -5.38 29.33 -1.50
CA VAL A 334 -4.61 29.27 -0.26
C VAL A 334 -4.46 27.81 0.19
N LEU A 335 -3.22 27.33 0.26
CA LEU A 335 -2.89 26.00 0.78
C LEU A 335 -2.89 26.02 2.31
N PHE A 336 -2.22 27.01 2.89
CA PHE A 336 -2.23 27.32 4.32
C PHE A 336 -1.87 28.78 4.55
N ASP A 337 -2.31 29.33 5.68
CA ASP A 337 -2.03 30.70 6.09
C ASP A 337 -1.83 30.79 7.60
N HIS A 338 -1.04 31.77 8.07
CA HIS A 338 -0.75 32.00 9.49
C HIS A 338 -0.21 30.76 10.24
N VAL A 339 0.62 29.94 9.56
CA VAL A 339 1.22 28.75 10.14
C VAL A 339 2.34 29.14 11.11
N ASN A 340 2.21 28.72 12.36
CA ASN A 340 3.19 28.99 13.41
C ASN A 340 3.46 27.70 14.19
N PHE A 341 4.71 27.29 14.28
CA PHE A 341 5.14 26.20 15.15
C PHE A 341 6.64 26.27 15.44
N ASN A 342 7.05 25.62 16.50
CA ASN A 342 8.45 25.44 16.89
C ASN A 342 8.74 23.95 17.09
N ILE A 343 9.80 23.44 16.53
CA ILE A 343 10.21 22.04 16.66
C ILE A 343 11.39 21.95 17.63
N GLU A 344 11.26 21.06 18.61
CA GLU A 344 12.26 20.79 19.63
C GLU A 344 13.00 19.47 19.38
N LYS A 345 14.11 19.27 20.10
CA LYS A 345 14.94 18.07 19.99
C LYS A 345 14.15 16.80 20.31
N GLY A 346 14.23 15.80 19.40
CA GLY A 346 13.61 14.47 19.57
C GLY A 346 12.16 14.39 19.14
N GLU A 347 11.56 15.49 18.67
CA GLU A 347 10.22 15.45 18.13
C GLU A 347 10.19 14.77 16.76
N LYS A 348 9.18 13.93 16.59
CA LYS A 348 8.81 13.26 15.34
C LYS A 348 7.41 13.73 14.99
N VAL A 349 7.35 14.68 14.08
CA VAL A 349 6.14 15.43 13.77
C VAL A 349 5.54 14.93 12.49
N VAL A 350 4.28 14.49 12.55
CA VAL A 350 3.49 14.28 11.34
C VAL A 350 2.75 15.56 10.97
N PHE A 351 2.81 15.93 9.71
CA PHE A 351 2.02 17.01 9.14
C PHE A 351 0.83 16.43 8.39
N LEU A 352 -0.36 16.94 8.68
CA LEU A 352 -1.62 16.54 8.06
C LEU A 352 -2.26 17.74 7.36
N SER A 353 -3.07 17.51 6.35
CA SER A 353 -3.94 18.49 5.69
C SER A 353 -4.95 17.77 4.81
N HIS A 354 -6.14 18.33 4.65
CA HIS A 354 -7.11 17.89 3.62
C HIS A 354 -6.61 18.12 2.18
N ASN A 355 -5.67 19.06 2.00
CA ASN A 355 -5.04 19.29 0.71
C ASN A 355 -3.59 18.74 0.71
N PRO A 356 -3.30 17.62 0.03
CA PRO A 356 -1.95 17.05 -0.02
C PRO A 356 -0.87 18.01 -0.50
N LYS A 357 -1.22 18.96 -1.39
CA LYS A 357 -0.28 20.00 -1.86
C LYS A 357 0.22 20.91 -0.76
N ALA A 358 -0.54 21.08 0.33
CA ALA A 358 -0.14 21.90 1.46
C ALA A 358 1.10 21.31 2.17
N MET A 359 1.14 20.00 2.35
CA MET A 359 2.26 19.31 2.99
C MET A 359 3.53 19.40 2.14
N THR A 360 3.42 19.09 0.84
CA THR A 360 4.53 19.22 -0.11
C THR A 360 5.05 20.65 -0.16
N ALA A 361 4.16 21.65 -0.23
CA ALA A 361 4.53 23.07 -0.22
C ALA A 361 5.30 23.48 1.05
N LEU A 362 4.87 23.01 2.23
CA LEU A 362 5.59 23.23 3.49
C LEU A 362 7.01 22.65 3.43
N PHE A 363 7.13 21.36 3.04
CA PHE A 363 8.43 20.71 2.98
C PHE A 363 9.37 21.34 1.95
N GLU A 364 8.88 21.75 0.81
CA GLU A 364 9.67 22.47 -0.19
C GLU A 364 10.13 23.83 0.32
N ILE A 365 9.27 24.57 1.05
CA ILE A 365 9.63 25.87 1.64
C ILE A 365 10.73 25.70 2.68
N ILE A 366 10.53 24.82 3.68
CA ILE A 366 11.52 24.64 4.75
C ILE A 366 12.82 24.01 4.27
N ASN A 367 12.79 23.29 3.12
CA ASN A 367 14.01 22.79 2.45
C ASN A 367 14.65 23.81 1.50
N GLY A 368 14.02 24.98 1.30
CA GLY A 368 14.54 26.07 0.46
C GLY A 368 14.32 25.90 -1.04
N ASN A 369 13.53 24.90 -1.47
CA ASN A 369 13.21 24.65 -2.88
C ASN A 369 12.10 25.57 -3.40
N ARG A 370 11.26 26.11 -2.50
CA ARG A 370 10.16 27.03 -2.80
C ARG A 370 10.21 28.23 -1.88
N LYS A 371 9.83 29.42 -2.37
CA LYS A 371 9.65 30.60 -1.54
C LYS A 371 8.25 30.61 -0.92
N ALA A 372 8.18 31.02 0.34
CA ALA A 372 6.90 31.32 0.99
C ALA A 372 6.26 32.58 0.40
N ASP A 373 4.94 32.65 0.37
CA ASP A 373 4.21 33.85 -0.03
C ASP A 373 4.21 34.90 1.10
N ALA A 374 4.24 34.47 2.37
CA ALA A 374 4.44 35.33 3.54
C ALA A 374 5.03 34.49 4.69
N GLY A 375 5.57 35.20 5.71
CA GLY A 375 6.20 34.58 6.88
C GLY A 375 7.62 34.13 6.63
N ASP A 376 8.25 33.63 7.70
CA ASP A 376 9.66 33.21 7.69
C ASP A 376 9.83 31.90 8.44
N TYR A 377 10.94 31.23 8.18
CA TYR A 377 11.38 30.06 8.95
C TYR A 377 12.88 30.11 9.23
N LYS A 378 13.28 29.46 10.32
CA LYS A 378 14.68 29.45 10.74
C LYS A 378 15.08 28.07 11.26
N TRP A 379 16.08 27.47 10.64
CA TRP A 379 16.73 26.25 11.13
C TRP A 379 17.74 26.57 12.24
N GLY A 380 17.82 25.66 13.21
CA GLY A 380 18.88 25.68 14.21
C GLY A 380 20.26 25.49 13.57
N VAL A 381 21.27 26.16 14.10
CA VAL A 381 22.66 26.19 13.54
C VAL A 381 23.31 24.80 13.43
N THR A 382 22.84 23.83 14.24
CA THR A 382 23.41 22.48 14.28
C THR A 382 22.66 21.47 13.39
N ILE A 383 21.62 21.92 12.71
CA ILE A 383 20.71 21.03 11.98
C ILE A 383 21.25 20.78 10.58
N THR A 384 21.23 19.51 10.22
CA THR A 384 21.47 19.00 8.88
C THR A 384 20.25 18.22 8.42
N THR A 385 19.72 18.55 7.26
CA THR A 385 18.48 17.96 6.74
C THR A 385 18.76 16.94 5.64
N ALA A 386 17.97 15.87 5.61
CA ALA A 386 17.85 14.98 4.46
C ALA A 386 16.40 14.94 4.02
N TYR A 387 16.15 15.29 2.76
CA TYR A 387 14.81 15.43 2.20
C TYR A 387 14.47 14.33 1.20
N LEU A 388 13.32 13.68 1.42
CA LEU A 388 12.66 12.77 0.51
C LEU A 388 11.42 13.47 -0.06
N PRO A 389 11.47 13.98 -1.30
CA PRO A 389 10.33 14.64 -1.93
C PRO A 389 9.29 13.62 -2.41
N LEU A 390 8.03 14.06 -2.52
CA LEU A 390 6.94 13.30 -3.10
C LEU A 390 7.22 12.91 -4.56
N ASP A 391 7.59 13.88 -5.41
CA ASP A 391 8.08 13.61 -6.76
C ASP A 391 9.61 13.52 -6.77
N ASN A 392 10.10 12.35 -7.08
CA ASN A 392 11.53 12.06 -7.16
C ASN A 392 12.03 11.87 -8.62
N THR A 393 11.18 12.16 -9.60
CA THR A 393 11.44 11.88 -11.03
C THR A 393 12.72 12.55 -11.54
N GLU A 394 13.00 13.77 -11.10
CA GLU A 394 14.19 14.54 -11.50
C GLU A 394 15.52 13.85 -11.17
N PHE A 395 15.56 13.09 -10.07
CA PHE A 395 16.75 12.37 -9.63
C PHE A 395 17.13 11.20 -10.56
N PHE A 396 16.20 10.73 -11.38
CA PHE A 396 16.33 9.49 -12.17
C PHE A 396 16.31 9.70 -13.70
N GLN A 397 16.51 10.92 -14.18
CA GLN A 397 16.52 11.24 -15.62
C GLN A 397 17.83 10.89 -16.33
N SER A 398 18.91 10.57 -15.60
CA SER A 398 20.21 10.29 -16.17
C SER A 398 20.37 8.84 -16.63
N ASP A 399 21.32 8.62 -17.54
CA ASP A 399 21.71 7.27 -18.02
C ASP A 399 22.75 6.58 -17.13
N LYS A 400 23.05 7.12 -15.94
CA LYS A 400 24.02 6.55 -15.01
C LYS A 400 23.52 5.22 -14.44
N ASN A 401 24.45 4.33 -14.08
CA ASN A 401 24.11 3.18 -13.27
C ASN A 401 23.90 3.58 -11.79
N LEU A 402 23.34 2.68 -10.99
CA LEU A 402 22.99 2.97 -9.59
C LEU A 402 24.22 3.35 -8.74
N VAL A 403 25.37 2.72 -8.97
CA VAL A 403 26.59 3.02 -8.21
C VAL A 403 27.10 4.42 -8.49
N ASP A 404 27.20 4.80 -9.78
CA ASP A 404 27.62 6.12 -10.21
C ASP A 404 26.62 7.21 -9.80
N TRP A 405 25.34 6.88 -9.81
CA TRP A 405 24.27 7.77 -9.36
C TRP A 405 24.40 8.04 -7.86
N LEU A 406 24.53 6.98 -7.04
CA LEU A 406 24.60 7.13 -5.59
C LEU A 406 25.88 7.85 -5.14
N SER A 407 27.00 7.65 -5.84
CA SER A 407 28.29 8.28 -5.57
C SER A 407 28.28 9.81 -5.66
N GLN A 408 27.25 10.42 -6.26
CA GLN A 408 27.12 11.88 -6.36
C GLN A 408 26.66 12.53 -5.04
N TYR A 409 26.09 11.76 -4.12
CA TYR A 409 25.39 12.28 -2.94
C TYR A 409 26.16 12.14 -1.63
N GLY A 410 27.33 11.51 -1.64
CA GLY A 410 28.13 11.39 -0.43
C GLY A 410 29.52 10.82 -0.68
N PRO A 411 30.42 10.96 0.29
CA PRO A 411 31.76 10.40 0.20
C PRO A 411 31.73 8.88 0.28
N GLY A 412 32.58 8.22 -0.48
CA GLY A 412 32.75 6.77 -0.42
C GLY A 412 33.32 6.20 -1.72
N ASN A 413 33.84 5.01 -1.62
CA ASN A 413 34.31 4.27 -2.77
C ASN A 413 33.20 3.39 -3.35
N GLU A 414 33.43 2.80 -4.51
CA GLU A 414 32.47 1.92 -5.19
C GLU A 414 31.97 0.77 -4.31
N VAL A 415 32.84 0.22 -3.45
CA VAL A 415 32.50 -0.87 -2.53
C VAL A 415 31.48 -0.42 -1.48
N ALA A 416 31.66 0.78 -0.94
CA ALA A 416 30.73 1.37 0.01
C ALA A 416 29.35 1.61 -0.64
N MET A 417 29.31 2.18 -1.86
CA MET A 417 28.06 2.41 -2.62
C MET A 417 27.34 1.11 -2.91
N LYS A 418 28.06 0.08 -3.35
CA LYS A 418 27.50 -1.28 -3.52
C LYS A 418 26.97 -1.86 -2.20
N GLY A 419 27.61 -1.55 -1.07
CA GLY A 419 27.14 -1.93 0.26
C GLY A 419 25.80 -1.27 0.63
N TYR A 420 25.63 0.03 0.38
CA TYR A 420 24.36 0.74 0.59
C TYR A 420 23.25 0.18 -0.31
N LEU A 421 23.54 0.01 -1.61
CA LEU A 421 22.59 -0.57 -2.57
C LEU A 421 22.24 -2.03 -2.22
N GLY A 422 23.21 -2.81 -1.78
CA GLY A 422 22.98 -4.19 -1.32
C GLY A 422 22.04 -4.26 -0.13
N ARG A 423 22.17 -3.35 0.85
CA ARG A 423 21.19 -3.22 1.95
C ARG A 423 19.79 -2.85 1.43
N MET A 424 19.69 -2.08 0.35
CA MET A 424 18.43 -1.74 -0.31
C MET A 424 17.96 -2.83 -1.30
N LEU A 425 18.46 -4.05 -1.15
CA LEU A 425 18.09 -5.25 -1.91
C LEU A 425 18.51 -5.23 -3.39
N PHE A 426 19.42 -4.35 -3.80
CA PHE A 426 20.03 -4.42 -5.11
C PHE A 426 21.24 -5.36 -5.07
N SER A 427 21.20 -6.48 -5.77
CA SER A 427 22.22 -7.53 -5.71
C SER A 427 22.81 -7.85 -7.08
N GLY A 428 24.08 -8.26 -7.11
CA GLY A 428 24.75 -8.71 -8.33
C GLY A 428 24.75 -7.65 -9.43
N GLU A 429 24.19 -7.97 -10.59
CA GLU A 429 24.13 -7.08 -11.75
C GLU A 429 23.07 -5.97 -11.62
N GLU A 430 22.17 -6.04 -10.64
CA GLU A 430 21.12 -5.03 -10.44
C GLU A 430 21.70 -3.65 -10.10
N VAL A 431 22.85 -3.59 -9.43
CA VAL A 431 23.53 -2.34 -9.13
C VAL A 431 24.06 -1.61 -10.37
N LEU A 432 24.13 -2.30 -11.50
CA LEU A 432 24.54 -1.76 -12.79
C LEU A 432 23.36 -1.32 -13.67
N LYS A 433 22.11 -1.51 -13.21
CA LYS A 433 20.92 -1.00 -13.90
C LYS A 433 21.03 0.53 -14.05
N LYS A 434 20.55 1.05 -15.17
CA LYS A 434 20.39 2.49 -15.37
C LYS A 434 19.27 3.02 -14.50
N VAL A 435 19.42 4.20 -13.93
CA VAL A 435 18.44 4.78 -13.00
C VAL A 435 17.11 5.13 -13.68
N ASN A 436 17.10 5.40 -14.98
CA ASN A 436 15.89 5.75 -15.73
C ASN A 436 14.95 4.55 -16.02
N VAL A 437 15.39 3.31 -15.78
CA VAL A 437 14.57 2.10 -16.00
C VAL A 437 14.02 1.49 -14.70
N LEU A 438 14.20 2.17 -13.57
CA LEU A 438 13.79 1.69 -12.26
C LEU A 438 12.26 1.79 -12.07
N SER A 439 11.68 0.80 -11.40
CA SER A 439 10.31 0.86 -10.89
C SER A 439 10.17 1.89 -9.76
N GLY A 440 8.94 2.31 -9.44
CA GLY A 440 8.67 3.25 -8.34
C GLY A 440 9.27 2.82 -7.01
N GLY A 441 9.08 1.56 -6.62
CA GLY A 441 9.67 1.02 -5.39
C GLY A 441 11.20 0.92 -5.42
N GLU A 442 11.82 0.61 -6.58
CA GLU A 442 13.28 0.65 -6.74
C GLU A 442 13.81 2.08 -6.59
N LYS A 443 13.13 3.08 -7.20
CA LYS A 443 13.48 4.49 -7.05
C LYS A 443 13.39 4.93 -5.58
N MET A 444 12.32 4.57 -4.88
CA MET A 444 12.15 4.90 -3.47
C MET A 444 13.27 4.30 -2.60
N ARG A 445 13.62 3.02 -2.79
CA ARG A 445 14.76 2.41 -2.08
C ARG A 445 16.09 3.10 -2.40
N CYS A 446 16.30 3.58 -3.63
CA CYS A 446 17.47 4.38 -3.99
C CYS A 446 17.49 5.73 -3.24
N MET A 447 16.34 6.41 -3.14
CA MET A 447 16.22 7.66 -2.39
C MET A 447 16.51 7.45 -0.89
N ILE A 448 16.03 6.36 -0.31
CA ILE A 448 16.35 6.00 1.08
C ILE A 448 17.88 5.76 1.23
N ALA A 449 18.52 5.06 0.28
CA ALA A 449 19.98 4.89 0.28
C ALA A 449 20.72 6.23 0.22
N ARG A 450 20.25 7.16 -0.62
CA ARG A 450 20.80 8.52 -0.71
C ARG A 450 20.69 9.26 0.63
N MET A 451 19.53 9.20 1.28
CA MET A 451 19.34 9.84 2.58
C MET A 451 20.26 9.26 3.68
N GLN A 452 20.46 7.93 3.67
CA GLN A 452 21.39 7.30 4.62
C GLN A 452 22.82 7.81 4.46
N LEU A 453 23.28 8.12 3.24
CA LEU A 453 24.61 8.68 2.99
C LEU A 453 24.80 10.09 3.57
N GLN A 454 23.73 10.84 3.73
CA GLN A 454 23.78 12.22 4.21
C GLN A 454 24.01 12.32 5.72
N ASN A 455 23.80 11.23 6.48
CA ASN A 455 23.94 11.19 7.94
C ASN A 455 23.30 12.39 8.66
N ALA A 456 22.15 12.84 8.16
CA ALA A 456 21.46 14.02 8.66
C ALA A 456 20.82 13.76 10.03
N ASN A 457 20.69 14.80 10.84
CA ASN A 457 20.05 14.72 12.15
C ASN A 457 18.59 15.16 12.16
N CYS A 458 18.07 15.62 11.01
CA CYS A 458 16.65 15.88 10.77
C CYS A 458 16.24 15.30 9.42
N LEU A 459 15.27 14.40 9.43
CA LEU A 459 14.72 13.78 8.23
C LEU A 459 13.40 14.48 7.86
N ILE A 460 13.29 14.88 6.59
CA ILE A 460 12.05 15.45 6.03
C ILE A 460 11.53 14.44 5.00
N LEU A 461 10.32 13.91 5.22
CA LEU A 461 9.79 12.78 4.46
C LEU A 461 8.40 13.13 3.94
N ASP A 462 8.27 13.32 2.63
CA ASP A 462 6.98 13.56 2.00
C ASP A 462 6.39 12.25 1.48
N THR A 463 5.38 11.75 2.15
CA THR A 463 4.68 10.49 1.87
C THR A 463 5.61 9.29 1.59
N PRO A 464 6.51 8.95 2.51
CA PRO A 464 7.63 8.03 2.28
C PRO A 464 7.21 6.57 2.06
N THR A 465 5.98 6.22 2.42
CA THR A 465 5.44 4.86 2.29
C THR A 465 4.93 4.54 0.88
N ASN A 466 4.70 5.56 0.04
CA ASN A 466 4.24 5.36 -1.33
C ASN A 466 5.23 4.50 -2.13
N HIS A 467 4.69 3.56 -2.90
CA HIS A 467 5.43 2.62 -3.75
C HIS A 467 6.35 1.62 -3.01
N LEU A 468 6.39 1.62 -1.68
CA LEU A 468 7.10 0.60 -0.91
C LEU A 468 6.21 -0.63 -0.70
N ASP A 469 6.83 -1.82 -0.66
CA ASP A 469 6.16 -3.03 -0.22
C ASP A 469 6.08 -3.10 1.31
N LEU A 470 5.19 -3.94 1.82
CA LEU A 470 4.96 -4.12 3.26
C LEU A 470 6.26 -4.37 4.03
N GLU A 471 7.17 -5.17 3.47
CA GLU A 471 8.46 -5.48 4.07
C GLU A 471 9.37 -4.24 4.15
N SER A 472 9.38 -3.43 3.11
CA SER A 472 10.15 -2.17 3.08
C SER A 472 9.56 -1.12 4.01
N ILE A 473 8.23 -0.97 4.05
CA ILE A 473 7.53 -0.09 4.99
C ILE A 473 7.86 -0.49 6.42
N GLN A 474 7.81 -1.78 6.74
CA GLN A 474 8.13 -2.27 8.08
C GLN A 474 9.57 -2.03 8.49
N ALA A 475 10.53 -2.30 7.60
CA ALA A 475 11.94 -2.04 7.86
C ALA A 475 12.21 -0.53 8.07
N PHE A 476 11.53 0.31 7.29
CA PHE A 476 11.62 1.76 7.37
C PHE A 476 11.02 2.27 8.70
N ASN A 477 9.81 1.86 9.02
CA ASN A 477 9.12 2.19 10.26
C ASN A 477 9.95 1.84 11.50
N ASN A 478 10.41 0.58 11.59
CA ASN A 478 11.23 0.11 12.72
C ASN A 478 12.49 0.94 12.92
N ASN A 479 13.12 1.39 11.84
CA ASN A 479 14.31 2.23 11.93
C ASN A 479 13.98 3.66 12.35
N LEU A 480 12.90 4.26 11.83
CA LEU A 480 12.46 5.61 12.19
C LEU A 480 12.00 5.68 13.66
N VAL A 481 11.33 4.65 14.17
CA VAL A 481 10.99 4.55 15.61
C VAL A 481 12.25 4.61 16.48
N GLY A 482 13.33 3.94 16.06
CA GLY A 482 14.61 3.93 16.76
C GLY A 482 15.52 5.15 16.52
N PHE A 483 15.21 5.99 15.53
CA PHE A 483 16.04 7.14 15.18
C PHE A 483 16.00 8.22 16.27
N LYS A 484 17.18 8.68 16.70
CA LYS A 484 17.34 9.65 17.80
C LYS A 484 17.32 11.12 17.35
N GLY A 485 17.32 11.38 16.05
CA GLY A 485 17.16 12.72 15.48
C GLY A 485 15.70 13.13 15.36
N ASN A 486 15.46 14.25 14.70
CA ASN A 486 14.13 14.74 14.42
C ASN A 486 13.59 14.18 13.10
N ILE A 487 12.29 14.01 13.02
CA ILE A 487 11.59 13.56 11.82
C ILE A 487 10.40 14.50 11.58
N LEU A 488 10.33 15.06 10.39
CA LEU A 488 9.20 15.83 9.89
C LEU A 488 8.62 15.07 8.71
N PHE A 489 7.39 14.62 8.78
CA PHE A 489 6.85 13.76 7.72
C PHE A 489 5.37 13.96 7.46
N SER A 490 4.94 13.57 6.27
CA SER A 490 3.54 13.33 5.92
C SER A 490 3.35 11.87 5.58
N SER A 491 2.19 11.32 5.82
CA SER A 491 1.83 9.96 5.41
C SER A 491 0.31 9.78 5.38
N HIS A 492 -0.18 8.85 4.58
CA HIS A 492 -1.54 8.32 4.63
C HIS A 492 -1.61 6.93 5.29
N ASP A 493 -0.47 6.38 5.67
CA ASP A 493 -0.37 5.10 6.37
C ASP A 493 -0.61 5.32 7.86
N HIS A 494 -1.78 4.89 8.35
CA HIS A 494 -2.23 5.06 9.73
C HIS A 494 -1.24 4.45 10.74
N GLU A 495 -0.81 3.21 10.52
CA GLU A 495 0.12 2.51 11.40
C GLU A 495 1.49 3.19 11.43
N PHE A 496 1.94 3.70 10.28
CA PHE A 496 3.19 4.45 10.19
C PHE A 496 3.13 5.75 10.98
N ILE A 497 2.02 6.48 10.87
CA ILE A 497 1.80 7.72 11.66
C ILE A 497 1.78 7.38 13.15
N ASN A 498 0.95 6.43 13.55
CA ASN A 498 0.72 6.10 14.97
C ASN A 498 1.97 5.58 15.68
N THR A 499 2.85 4.87 14.97
CA THR A 499 4.07 4.30 15.53
C THR A 499 5.26 5.24 15.51
N VAL A 500 5.36 6.15 14.54
CA VAL A 500 6.52 7.07 14.38
C VAL A 500 6.27 8.41 15.04
N ALA A 501 5.07 9.01 14.87
CA ALA A 501 4.79 10.35 15.34
C ALA A 501 4.63 10.41 16.87
N ASN A 502 5.15 11.48 17.46
CA ASN A 502 4.87 11.87 18.85
C ASN A 502 4.22 13.25 18.95
N ARG A 503 4.01 13.92 17.80
CA ARG A 503 3.32 15.21 17.68
C ARG A 503 2.64 15.32 16.33
N ILE A 504 1.47 15.91 16.31
CA ILE A 504 0.63 16.09 15.11
C ILE A 504 0.45 17.58 14.88
N ILE A 505 0.74 18.03 13.66
CA ILE A 505 0.47 19.40 13.21
C ILE A 505 -0.39 19.32 11.95
N GLU A 506 -1.65 19.76 12.03
CA GLU A 506 -2.53 19.83 10.88
C GLU A 506 -2.54 21.24 10.30
N LEU A 507 -2.23 21.34 9.00
CA LEU A 507 -2.22 22.59 8.24
C LEU A 507 -3.61 22.86 7.69
N THR A 508 -4.15 24.02 8.00
CA THR A 508 -5.47 24.45 7.52
C THR A 508 -5.37 25.78 6.77
N PRO A 509 -6.38 26.18 5.98
CA PRO A 509 -6.42 27.48 5.32
C PRO A 509 -6.38 28.68 6.27
N SER A 510 -6.71 28.48 7.56
CA SER A 510 -6.83 29.55 8.57
C SER A 510 -5.86 29.42 9.75
N GLY A 511 -4.89 28.49 9.70
CA GLY A 511 -3.88 28.31 10.75
C GLY A 511 -3.47 26.86 10.96
N THR A 512 -3.04 26.51 12.18
CA THR A 512 -2.56 25.17 12.53
C THR A 512 -3.33 24.60 13.71
N ILE A 513 -3.54 23.27 13.70
CA ILE A 513 -3.92 22.49 14.87
C ILE A 513 -2.68 21.72 15.28
N ASP A 514 -2.20 21.96 16.51
CA ASP A 514 -0.95 21.41 17.02
C ASP A 514 -1.21 20.64 18.31
N LYS A 515 -0.91 19.33 18.31
CA LYS A 515 -1.23 18.42 19.41
C LYS A 515 -0.11 17.43 19.69
N LEU A 516 0.16 17.23 20.99
CA LEU A 516 1.07 16.19 21.50
C LEU A 516 0.23 15.01 21.97
N MET A 517 -0.14 14.12 21.07
CA MET A 517 -0.94 12.92 21.33
C MET A 517 -0.71 11.87 20.26
N SER A 518 -1.19 10.65 20.46
CA SER A 518 -1.18 9.60 19.42
C SER A 518 -2.14 9.94 18.29
N TYR A 519 -1.94 9.33 17.14
CA TYR A 519 -2.81 9.56 15.99
C TYR A 519 -4.23 8.99 16.23
N ASP A 520 -4.35 7.84 16.91
CA ASP A 520 -5.64 7.27 17.27
C ASP A 520 -6.44 8.22 18.20
N GLU A 521 -5.79 8.81 19.21
CA GLU A 521 -6.46 9.79 20.06
C GLU A 521 -6.91 11.03 19.26
N TYR A 522 -6.08 11.47 18.30
CA TYR A 522 -6.34 12.67 17.48
C TYR A 522 -7.57 12.54 16.60
N ILE A 523 -7.77 11.40 15.94
CA ILE A 523 -8.90 11.19 15.01
C ILE A 523 -10.24 11.01 15.74
N TYR A 524 -10.23 10.48 16.96
CA TYR A 524 -11.45 10.23 17.73
C TYR A 524 -11.82 11.35 18.70
N ASP A 525 -10.99 12.39 18.89
CA ASP A 525 -11.26 13.52 19.78
C ASP A 525 -12.31 14.47 19.19
N GLU A 526 -13.48 14.54 19.83
CA GLU A 526 -14.60 15.38 19.41
C GLU A 526 -14.26 16.89 19.39
N ALA A 527 -13.41 17.36 20.32
CA ALA A 527 -13.01 18.77 20.37
C ALA A 527 -12.11 19.12 19.17
N ILE A 528 -11.29 18.18 18.72
CA ILE A 528 -10.47 18.34 17.51
C ILE A 528 -11.34 18.34 16.27
N LYS A 529 -12.33 17.46 16.17
CA LYS A 529 -13.30 17.45 15.05
C LYS A 529 -14.05 18.77 14.93
N GLU A 530 -14.51 19.33 16.05
CA GLU A 530 -15.13 20.65 16.06
C GLU A 530 -14.15 21.78 15.65
N GLN A 531 -12.89 21.69 16.09
CA GLN A 531 -11.86 22.64 15.74
C GLN A 531 -11.55 22.59 14.23
N LYS A 532 -11.43 21.38 13.66
CA LYS A 532 -11.25 21.15 12.21
C LYS A 532 -12.40 21.77 11.40
N ALA A 533 -13.64 21.46 11.75
CA ALA A 533 -14.82 22.00 11.07
C ALA A 533 -14.80 23.53 10.99
N LYS A 534 -14.42 24.19 12.07
CA LYS A 534 -14.30 25.66 12.11
C LYS A 534 -13.16 26.19 11.25
N MET A 535 -12.01 25.51 11.22
CA MET A 535 -10.80 25.99 10.54
C MET A 535 -10.81 25.70 9.04
N TYR A 536 -11.51 24.67 8.61
CA TYR A 536 -11.74 24.37 7.19
C TYR A 536 -12.99 25.03 6.63
N GLY A 537 -13.90 25.55 7.49
CA GLY A 537 -15.10 26.27 7.07
C GLY A 537 -16.27 25.37 6.67
N PHE A 538 -16.37 24.19 7.31
CA PHE A 538 -17.51 23.27 7.16
C PHE A 538 -18.60 23.54 8.18
#